data_11886fac6271dc9f8a9ea1229e89b270
#
_entry.id   11886fac6271dc9f8a9ea1229e89b270
#
_cell.length_a   1.000
_cell.length_b   1.000
_cell.length_c   1.000
_cell.angle_alpha   90.00
_cell.angle_beta   90.00
_cell.angle_gamma   90.00
#
_symmetry.space_group_name_H-M   'P 1'
#
loop_
_entity.id
_entity.type
_entity.pdbx_description
1 polymer ?
#
loop_
_entity_poly.entity_id
_entity_poly.type
_entity_poly.pdbx_seq_one_letter_code
_entity_poly.pdbx_strand_id
1 'polypeptide(L)'
;MSPLSSYLVVSSALFSIGLAGALTRRNAILVLIGIELMLNAANLNFIAFWRYGARPEAVTGIIFVLFSIGIAAAEAAVGLALIISVYRHYHTVDVSRVDRLKG
;
A
#
# COMPACT_ATOMS: atom_id res chain seq x y z
N MET A 1 15.83 22.04 3.74
CA MET A 1 14.82 21.28 2.97
C MET A 1 13.44 21.85 3.26
N SER A 2 12.61 22.05 2.24
CA SER A 2 11.26 22.56 2.45
C SER A 2 10.39 21.48 3.11
N PRO A 3 9.28 21.86 3.77
CA PRO A 3 8.35 20.86 4.32
C PRO A 3 7.88 19.85 3.26
N LEU A 4 7.55 20.33 2.07
CA LEU A 4 7.14 19.45 0.98
C LEU A 4 8.24 18.44 0.62
N SER A 5 9.47 18.90 0.48
CA SER A 5 10.61 18.01 0.18
C SER A 5 10.80 16.95 1.25
N SER A 6 10.61 17.31 2.53
CA SER A 6 10.72 16.34 3.63
C SER A 6 9.68 15.25 3.52
N TYR A 7 8.43 15.60 3.22
CA TYR A 7 7.37 14.60 3.02
C TYR A 7 7.65 13.73 1.81
N LEU A 8 8.17 14.30 0.72
CA LEU A 8 8.47 13.51 -0.47
C LEU A 8 9.63 12.53 -0.22
N VAL A 9 10.63 12.93 0.58
CA VAL A 9 11.72 12.01 0.96
C VAL A 9 11.18 10.84 1.77
N VAL A 10 10.34 11.10 2.78
CA VAL A 10 9.74 10.04 3.60
C VAL A 10 8.88 9.13 2.73
N SER A 11 8.07 9.70 1.86
CA SER A 11 7.22 8.96 0.95
C SER A 11 8.05 8.06 0.03
N SER A 12 9.14 8.57 -0.52
CA SER A 12 10.03 7.79 -1.39
C SER A 12 10.66 6.62 -0.63
N ALA A 13 11.06 6.83 0.62
CA ALA A 13 11.61 5.79 1.46
C ALA A 13 10.57 4.71 1.75
N LEU A 14 9.35 5.09 2.11
CA LEU A 14 8.26 4.15 2.36
C LEU A 14 7.91 3.35 1.11
N PHE A 15 7.83 4.02 -0.03
CA PHE A 15 7.55 3.33 -1.30
C PHE A 15 8.63 2.31 -1.62
N SER A 16 9.89 2.70 -1.46
CA SER A 16 11.03 1.81 -1.75
C SER A 16 11.04 0.59 -0.83
N ILE A 17 10.79 0.78 0.46
CA ILE A 17 10.71 -0.31 1.43
C ILE A 17 9.55 -1.24 1.08
N GLY A 18 8.39 -0.68 0.76
CA GLY A 18 7.21 -1.45 0.37
C GLY A 18 7.46 -2.25 -0.91
N LEU A 19 8.07 -1.62 -1.90
CA LEU A 19 8.39 -2.28 -3.17
C LEU A 19 9.37 -3.42 -2.95
N ALA A 20 10.43 -3.20 -2.18
CA ALA A 20 11.40 -4.24 -1.86
C ALA A 20 10.73 -5.42 -1.15
N GLY A 21 9.86 -5.13 -0.18
CA GLY A 21 9.12 -6.17 0.52
C GLY A 21 8.20 -6.95 -0.41
N ALA A 22 7.48 -6.26 -1.29
CA ALA A 22 6.56 -6.91 -2.21
C ALA A 22 7.28 -7.81 -3.23
N LEU A 23 8.47 -7.39 -3.69
CA LEU A 23 9.20 -8.12 -4.73
C LEU A 23 10.07 -9.25 -4.18
N THR A 24 10.49 -9.19 -2.91
CA THR A 24 11.50 -10.12 -2.39
C THR A 24 10.94 -11.17 -1.45
N ARG A 25 9.72 -11.00 -0.96
CA ARG A 25 9.15 -11.92 0.03
C ARG A 25 8.24 -12.95 -0.63
N ARG A 26 8.28 -14.18 -0.10
CA ARG A 26 7.39 -15.28 -0.51
C ARG A 26 6.14 -15.36 0.37
N ASN A 27 6.21 -14.77 1.56
CA ASN A 27 5.08 -14.75 2.50
C ASN A 27 4.03 -13.77 2.01
N ALA A 28 2.82 -14.25 1.74
CA ALA A 28 1.76 -13.43 1.18
C ALA A 28 1.37 -12.26 2.09
N ILE A 29 1.45 -12.43 3.41
CA ILE A 29 1.16 -11.34 4.35
C ILE A 29 2.20 -10.24 4.23
N LEU A 30 3.48 -10.59 4.10
CA LEU A 30 4.55 -9.61 3.94
C LEU A 30 4.46 -8.90 2.59
N VAL A 31 4.05 -9.61 1.53
CA VAL A 31 3.79 -8.99 0.23
C VAL A 31 2.64 -7.98 0.35
N LEU A 32 1.57 -8.35 1.04
CA LEU A 32 0.44 -7.44 1.26
C LEU A 32 0.86 -6.20 2.04
N ILE A 33 1.65 -6.37 3.11
CA ILE A 33 2.18 -5.24 3.89
C ILE A 33 3.03 -4.34 3.00
N GLY A 34 3.85 -4.92 2.13
CA GLY A 34 4.66 -4.14 1.18
C GLY A 34 3.81 -3.28 0.25
N ILE A 35 2.76 -3.87 -0.30
CA ILE A 35 1.81 -3.15 -1.16
C ILE A 35 1.12 -2.02 -0.38
N GLU A 36 0.72 -2.29 0.87
CA GLU A 36 0.09 -1.28 1.71
C GLU A 36 1.03 -0.11 2.01
N LEU A 37 2.32 -0.39 2.23
CA LEU A 37 3.31 0.67 2.40
C LEU A 37 3.43 1.52 1.13
N MET A 38 3.39 0.90 -0.04
CA MET A 38 3.42 1.64 -1.32
C MET A 38 2.19 2.53 -1.47
N LEU A 39 1.02 2.03 -1.13
CA LEU A 39 -0.23 2.80 -1.19
C LEU A 39 -0.21 3.96 -0.17
N ASN A 40 0.30 3.71 1.04
CA ASN A 40 0.45 4.76 2.04
C ASN A 40 1.44 5.83 1.59
N ALA A 41 2.51 5.45 0.92
CA ALA A 41 3.45 6.40 0.36
C ALA A 41 2.78 7.29 -0.70
N ALA A 42 1.97 6.70 -1.57
CA ALA A 42 1.22 7.47 -2.57
C ALA A 42 0.23 8.43 -1.90
N ASN A 43 -0.48 7.98 -0.88
CA ASN A 43 -1.41 8.83 -0.15
C ASN A 43 -0.69 9.97 0.57
N LEU A 44 0.48 9.70 1.13
CA LEU A 44 1.29 10.73 1.76
C LEU A 44 1.70 11.80 0.74
N ASN A 45 2.04 11.39 -0.49
CA ASN A 45 2.33 12.33 -1.57
C ASN A 45 1.12 13.22 -1.90
N PHE A 46 -0.07 12.62 -2.00
CA PHE A 46 -1.29 13.39 -2.27
C PHE A 46 -1.57 14.41 -1.18
N ILE A 47 -1.41 14.02 0.09
CA ILE A 47 -1.59 14.93 1.23
C ILE A 47 -0.57 16.04 1.18
N ALA A 48 0.69 15.73 0.91
CA ALA A 48 1.76 16.73 0.85
C ALA A 48 1.53 17.72 -0.29
N PHE A 49 1.18 17.24 -1.48
CA PHE A 49 0.90 18.12 -2.61
C PHE A 49 -0.32 18.97 -2.38
N TRP A 50 -1.35 18.43 -1.72
CA TRP A 50 -2.52 19.23 -1.36
C TRP A 50 -2.16 20.30 -0.33
N ARG A 51 -1.49 19.92 0.76
CA ARG A 51 -1.18 20.83 1.88
C ARG A 51 -0.25 21.95 1.48
N TYR A 52 0.74 21.67 0.65
CA TYR A 52 1.76 22.63 0.23
C TYR A 52 1.60 23.07 -1.22
N GLY A 53 0.45 22.79 -1.81
CA GLY A 53 0.14 23.20 -3.15
C GLY A 53 -0.41 24.63 -3.21
N ALA A 54 -0.83 25.04 -4.40
CA ALA A 54 -1.31 26.39 -4.65
C ALA A 54 -2.67 26.67 -3.98
N ARG A 55 -3.47 25.64 -3.69
CA ARG A 55 -4.83 25.78 -3.16
C ARG A 55 -5.09 24.78 -2.02
N PRO A 56 -4.40 24.93 -0.88
CA PRO A 56 -4.59 24.00 0.24
C PRO A 56 -5.97 24.08 0.89
N GLU A 57 -6.71 25.16 0.64
CA GLU A 57 -8.09 25.33 1.12
C GLU A 57 -9.10 24.56 0.26
N ALA A 58 -8.69 23.97 -0.85
CA ALA A 58 -9.61 23.27 -1.75
C ALA A 58 -10.07 21.96 -1.11
N VAL A 59 -11.37 21.85 -0.86
CA VAL A 59 -11.98 20.66 -0.26
C VAL A 59 -11.83 19.43 -1.15
N THR A 60 -11.80 19.62 -2.47
CA THR A 60 -11.66 18.55 -3.44
C THR A 60 -10.41 17.71 -3.18
N GLY A 61 -9.29 18.35 -2.81
CA GLY A 61 -8.04 17.64 -2.54
C GLY A 61 -8.14 16.68 -1.37
N ILE A 62 -8.71 17.15 -0.24
CA ILE A 62 -8.83 16.30 0.95
C ILE A 62 -9.86 15.18 0.73
N ILE A 63 -10.94 15.45 0.01
CA ILE A 63 -11.92 14.42 -0.32
C ILE A 63 -11.27 13.33 -1.17
N PHE A 64 -10.46 13.72 -2.16
CA PHE A 64 -9.73 12.77 -2.99
C PHE A 64 -8.82 11.88 -2.16
N VAL A 65 -8.08 12.48 -1.21
CA VAL A 65 -7.17 11.73 -0.33
C VAL A 65 -7.95 10.76 0.54
N LEU A 66 -9.04 11.20 1.16
CA LEU A 66 -9.86 10.33 2.02
C LEU A 66 -10.46 9.17 1.23
N PHE A 67 -10.90 9.43 0.01
CA PHE A 67 -11.42 8.39 -0.87
C PHE A 67 -10.33 7.37 -1.23
N SER A 68 -9.13 7.86 -1.53
CA SER A 68 -7.98 7.01 -1.85
C SER A 68 -7.58 6.13 -0.66
N ILE A 69 -7.59 6.67 0.56
CA ILE A 69 -7.34 5.89 1.77
C ILE A 69 -8.40 4.82 1.96
N GLY A 70 -9.67 5.15 1.73
CA GLY A 70 -10.77 4.20 1.80
C GLY A 70 -10.60 3.04 0.82
N ILE A 71 -10.20 3.33 -0.42
CA ILE A 71 -9.92 2.29 -1.41
C ILE A 71 -8.77 1.40 -0.96
N ALA A 72 -7.69 1.99 -0.45
CA ALA A 72 -6.54 1.24 0.03
C ALA A 72 -6.94 0.30 1.16
N ALA A 73 -7.76 0.77 2.09
CA ALA A 73 -8.26 -0.05 3.19
C ALA A 73 -9.13 -1.20 2.69
N ALA A 74 -9.99 -0.95 1.71
CA ALA A 74 -10.83 -1.99 1.11
C ALA A 74 -9.98 -3.04 0.40
N GLU A 75 -8.96 -2.63 -0.33
CA GLU A 75 -8.03 -3.55 -0.99
C GLU A 75 -7.28 -4.41 0.01
N ALA A 76 -6.83 -3.83 1.13
CA ALA A 76 -6.18 -4.57 2.19
C ALA A 76 -7.11 -5.63 2.79
N ALA A 77 -8.36 -5.28 3.02
CA ALA A 77 -9.36 -6.22 3.56
C ALA A 77 -9.59 -7.39 2.59
N VAL A 78 -9.77 -7.10 1.31
CA VAL A 78 -9.96 -8.13 0.29
C VAL A 78 -8.71 -9.00 0.17
N GLY A 79 -7.53 -8.39 0.14
CA GLY A 79 -6.28 -9.12 0.05
C GLY A 79 -6.06 -10.05 1.24
N LEU A 80 -6.35 -9.57 2.44
CA LEU A 80 -6.24 -10.39 3.65
C LEU A 80 -7.24 -11.54 3.63
N ALA A 81 -8.47 -11.29 3.18
CA ALA A 81 -9.49 -12.34 3.05
C ALA A 81 -9.04 -13.43 2.07
N LEU A 82 -8.44 -13.03 0.95
CA LEU A 82 -7.89 -13.99 -0.02
C LEU A 82 -6.76 -14.82 0.58
N ILE A 83 -5.85 -14.18 1.32
CA ILE A 83 -4.75 -14.87 1.99
C ILE A 83 -5.27 -15.90 2.99
N ILE A 84 -6.26 -15.53 3.78
CA ILE A 84 -6.89 -16.44 4.73
C ILE A 84 -7.53 -17.63 4.00
N SER A 85 -8.22 -17.37 2.91
CA SER A 85 -8.85 -18.41 2.10
C SER A 85 -7.82 -19.39 1.55
N VAL A 86 -6.72 -18.87 0.99
CA VAL A 86 -5.64 -19.69 0.48
C VAL A 86 -4.99 -20.50 1.62
N TYR A 87 -4.75 -19.88 2.77
CA TYR A 87 -4.19 -20.58 3.91
C TYR A 87 -5.06 -21.73 4.37
N ARG A 88 -6.38 -21.54 4.42
CA ARG A 88 -7.31 -22.60 4.80
C ARG A 88 -7.26 -23.78 3.85
N HIS A 89 -6.98 -23.52 2.58
CA HIS A 89 -6.95 -24.58 1.56
C HIS A 89 -5.57 -25.26 1.49
N TYR A 90 -4.48 -24.49 1.53
CA TYR A 90 -3.11 -25.00 1.32
C TYR A 90 -2.29 -25.05 2.59
N HIS A 91 -2.78 -24.47 3.70
CA HIS A 91 -2.09 -24.40 5.00
C HIS A 91 -0.72 -23.71 4.90
N THR A 92 -0.57 -22.74 3.97
CA THR A 92 0.65 -21.97 3.80
C THR A 92 0.34 -20.58 3.31
N VAL A 93 1.14 -19.60 3.74
CA VAL A 93 1.13 -18.23 3.21
C VAL A 93 2.26 -18.02 2.21
N ASP A 94 3.05 -19.04 1.94
CA ASP A 94 4.13 -19.01 0.96
C ASP A 94 3.52 -19.20 -0.43
N VAL A 95 3.47 -18.12 -1.21
CA VAL A 95 2.85 -18.13 -2.54
C VAL A 95 3.58 -19.04 -3.52
N SER A 96 4.86 -19.34 -3.27
CA SER A 96 5.61 -20.25 -4.11
C SER A 96 5.19 -21.72 -3.95
N ARG A 97 4.42 -22.03 -2.90
CA ARG A 97 3.92 -23.38 -2.65
C ARG A 97 2.49 -23.60 -3.11
N VAL A 98 1.86 -22.59 -3.71
CA VAL A 98 0.49 -22.68 -4.20
C VAL A 98 0.46 -23.19 -5.65
N ASP A 99 1.35 -24.10 -5.98
CA ASP A 99 1.45 -24.74 -7.30
C ASP A 99 0.43 -25.88 -7.46
N ARG A 100 -0.21 -26.34 -6.39
CA ARG A 100 -1.24 -27.37 -6.43
C ARG A 100 -2.47 -26.95 -7.23
N LEU A 101 -2.58 -25.67 -7.54
CA LEU A 101 -3.63 -25.18 -8.43
C LEU A 101 -3.57 -25.82 -9.81
N LYS A 102 -2.41 -26.31 -10.19
CA LYS A 102 -2.21 -26.96 -11.48
C LYS A 102 -2.60 -28.44 -11.51
N GLY A 103 -2.79 -28.99 -10.36
CA GLY A 103 -3.13 -30.40 -10.25
C GLY A 103 -4.33 -30.66 -9.42
#